data_f9275bb7b77e0adcf767a4cdea5e080d
#
_entry.id   f9275bb7b77e0adcf767a4cdea5e080d
#
_cell.length_a   1.000
_cell.length_b   1.000
_cell.length_c   1.000
_cell.angle_alpha   90.00
_cell.angle_beta   90.00
_cell.angle_gamma   90.00
#
_symmetry.space_group_name_H-M   'P 1'
#
loop_
_entity.id
_entity.type
_entity.pdbx_description
1 polymer ?
#
loop_
_entity_poly.entity_id
_entity_poly.type
_entity_poly.pdbx_seq_one_letter_code
_entity_poly.pdbx_strand_id
1 'polypeptide(L)'
;MEAASSGHVLERRQTVPGALPRVFSFFEDPLNLETITPPWLRFRVLSSTDVRVRLGTEIEYELRWQLFPMRWRSRIAEYEPGVMFADEMLVGPYTRWYHRHHFREVAGGVEMVDTVEYELPFGPLGRVAHAGLIRRQLDSIFDYRREMVAQLFAVPPQPSRAASSSSRFASSS
;
A
#
# COMPACT_ATOMS: atom_id res chain seq x y z
N MET A 1 18.57 7.15 31.24
CA MET A 1 17.21 7.70 31.07
C MET A 1 16.84 7.48 29.62
N GLU A 2 16.15 6.38 29.33
CA GLU A 2 15.60 6.11 28.00
C GLU A 2 14.51 7.13 27.73
N ALA A 3 14.70 7.94 26.68
CA ALA A 3 13.66 8.84 26.22
C ALA A 3 12.50 7.95 25.76
N ALA A 4 11.36 8.03 26.41
CA ALA A 4 10.13 7.38 25.97
C ALA A 4 9.91 7.74 24.50
N SER A 5 9.94 6.73 23.63
CA SER A 5 9.64 6.86 22.21
C SER A 5 8.29 7.59 22.08
N SER A 6 8.31 8.77 21.51
CA SER A 6 7.10 9.57 21.26
C SER A 6 6.39 9.12 19.96
N GLY A 7 6.57 7.86 19.60
CA GLY A 7 6.01 7.26 18.40
C GLY A 7 4.50 7.07 18.49
N HIS A 8 3.83 7.19 17.36
CA HIS A 8 2.42 6.91 17.19
C HIS A 8 2.25 5.62 16.40
N VAL A 9 1.15 4.90 16.68
CA VAL A 9 0.79 3.69 15.96
C VAL A 9 -0.61 3.86 15.37
N LEU A 10 -0.74 3.51 14.09
CA LEU A 10 -1.99 3.37 13.39
C LEU A 10 -2.13 1.92 12.96
N GLU A 11 -3.22 1.27 13.35
CA GLU A 11 -3.53 -0.09 12.88
C GLU A 11 -4.86 -0.06 12.11
N ARG A 12 -4.90 -0.79 11.00
CA ARG A 12 -6.10 -1.02 10.19
C ARG A 12 -6.18 -2.48 9.81
N ARG A 13 -7.39 -3.02 9.90
CA ARG A 13 -7.68 -4.41 9.59
C ARG A 13 -8.85 -4.51 8.66
N GLN A 14 -8.74 -5.35 7.62
CA GLN A 14 -9.85 -5.67 6.73
C GLN A 14 -9.76 -7.09 6.22
N THR A 15 -10.88 -7.68 5.85
CA THR A 15 -10.93 -8.94 5.09
C THR A 15 -11.13 -8.61 3.62
N VAL A 16 -10.19 -9.05 2.78
CA VAL A 16 -10.20 -8.85 1.33
C VAL A 16 -10.68 -10.14 0.68
N PRO A 17 -11.76 -10.12 -0.10
CA PRO A 17 -12.24 -11.32 -0.80
C PRO A 17 -11.21 -11.83 -1.81
N GLY A 18 -10.97 -13.14 -1.85
CA GLY A 18 -10.09 -13.77 -2.81
C GLY A 18 -9.01 -14.65 -2.20
N ALA A 19 -8.24 -15.31 -3.07
CA ALA A 19 -7.13 -16.16 -2.67
C ALA A 19 -5.91 -15.33 -2.28
N LEU A 20 -5.16 -15.81 -1.29
CA LEU A 20 -3.96 -15.14 -0.77
C LEU A 20 -2.94 -14.76 -1.86
N PRO A 21 -2.59 -15.61 -2.84
CA PRO A 21 -1.63 -15.23 -3.88
C PRO A 21 -2.09 -14.03 -4.71
N ARG A 22 -3.39 -13.93 -5.01
CA ARG A 22 -3.97 -12.81 -5.76
C ARG A 22 -3.91 -11.51 -4.96
N VAL A 23 -4.30 -11.56 -3.69
CA VAL A 23 -4.29 -10.39 -2.81
C VAL A 23 -2.86 -9.93 -2.57
N PHE A 24 -1.97 -10.84 -2.20
CA PHE A 24 -0.58 -10.51 -1.91
C PHE A 24 0.13 -9.91 -3.14
N SER A 25 -0.02 -10.53 -4.33
CA SER A 25 0.57 -10.02 -5.59
C SER A 25 0.08 -8.61 -5.96
N PHE A 26 -1.15 -8.25 -5.61
CA PHE A 26 -1.65 -6.90 -5.83
C PHE A 26 -0.83 -5.87 -5.03
N PHE A 27 -0.54 -6.17 -3.76
CA PHE A 27 0.24 -5.27 -2.90
C PHE A 27 1.76 -5.32 -3.16
N GLU A 28 2.27 -6.38 -3.79
CA GLU A 28 3.67 -6.47 -4.24
C GLU A 28 3.97 -5.57 -5.45
N ASP A 29 2.97 -5.05 -6.13
CA ASP A 29 3.14 -4.14 -7.25
C ASP A 29 2.97 -2.69 -6.79
N PRO A 30 4.06 -1.90 -6.72
CA PRO A 30 3.96 -0.52 -6.26
C PRO A 30 3.05 0.37 -7.09
N LEU A 31 2.85 0.05 -8.38
CA LEU A 31 1.96 0.82 -9.26
C LEU A 31 0.50 0.75 -8.81
N ASN A 32 0.10 -0.34 -8.15
CA ASN A 32 -1.25 -0.46 -7.60
C ASN A 32 -1.53 0.53 -6.47
N LEU A 33 -0.47 1.09 -5.84
CA LEU A 33 -0.64 2.15 -4.84
C LEU A 33 -1.34 3.38 -5.41
N GLU A 34 -1.12 3.71 -6.69
CA GLU A 34 -1.81 4.84 -7.33
C GLU A 34 -3.33 4.65 -7.35
N THR A 35 -3.79 3.42 -7.52
CA THR A 35 -5.22 3.08 -7.56
C THR A 35 -5.89 3.16 -6.19
N ILE A 36 -5.18 2.81 -5.12
CA ILE A 36 -5.71 2.77 -3.75
C ILE A 36 -5.30 3.96 -2.90
N THR A 37 -4.66 4.96 -3.50
CA THR A 37 -4.28 6.21 -2.83
C THR A 37 -5.25 7.32 -3.22
N PRO A 38 -5.71 8.14 -2.26
CA PRO A 38 -6.68 9.18 -2.54
C PRO A 38 -6.25 10.16 -3.62
N PRO A 39 -7.14 10.57 -4.55
CA PRO A 39 -6.79 11.44 -5.67
C PRO A 39 -6.35 12.85 -5.26
N TRP A 40 -6.76 13.32 -4.09
CA TRP A 40 -6.30 14.62 -3.58
C TRP A 40 -4.83 14.66 -3.22
N LEU A 41 -4.19 13.50 -2.99
CA LEU A 41 -2.75 13.40 -2.76
C LEU A 41 -1.95 13.48 -4.06
N ARG A 42 -2.58 13.35 -5.24
CA ARG A 42 -1.89 13.31 -6.56
C ARG A 42 -0.67 12.40 -6.55
N PHE A 43 -0.86 11.24 -5.96
CA PHE A 43 0.21 10.27 -5.75
C PHE A 43 0.65 9.66 -7.09
N ARG A 44 1.97 9.57 -7.28
CA ARG A 44 2.57 8.96 -8.46
C ARG A 44 3.81 8.16 -8.06
N VAL A 45 3.93 6.95 -8.59
CA VAL A 45 5.14 6.15 -8.50
C VAL A 45 6.15 6.67 -9.53
N LEU A 46 7.36 6.98 -9.09
CA LEU A 46 8.46 7.46 -9.96
C LEU A 46 9.43 6.34 -10.33
N SER A 47 9.43 5.25 -9.59
CA SER A 47 10.25 4.09 -9.87
C SER A 47 9.84 3.40 -11.18
N SER A 48 10.75 2.60 -11.75
CA SER A 48 10.50 1.81 -12.95
C SER A 48 9.27 0.90 -12.79
N THR A 49 8.55 0.66 -13.87
CA THR A 49 7.39 -0.25 -13.93
C THR A 49 7.71 -1.71 -13.62
N ASP A 50 9.01 -2.07 -13.67
CA ASP A 50 9.47 -3.44 -13.40
C ASP A 50 9.78 -3.68 -11.91
N VAL A 51 9.65 -2.64 -11.06
CA VAL A 51 9.92 -2.76 -9.63
C VAL A 51 8.85 -3.63 -8.98
N ARG A 52 9.30 -4.58 -8.18
CA ARG A 52 8.45 -5.41 -7.32
C ARG A 52 8.93 -5.32 -5.88
N VAL A 53 7.99 -5.46 -4.96
CA VAL A 53 8.28 -5.52 -3.52
C VAL A 53 9.13 -6.76 -3.24
N ARG A 54 10.37 -6.54 -2.82
CA ARG A 54 11.34 -7.55 -2.36
C ARG A 54 12.23 -6.90 -1.31
N LEU A 55 12.85 -7.69 -0.47
CA LEU A 55 13.79 -7.19 0.53
C LEU A 55 14.85 -6.27 -0.11
N GLY A 56 15.01 -5.08 0.43
CA GLY A 56 15.96 -4.08 -0.05
C GLY A 56 15.52 -3.24 -1.25
N THR A 57 14.37 -3.53 -1.87
CA THR A 57 13.82 -2.71 -2.96
C THR A 57 13.55 -1.30 -2.47
N GLU A 58 14.05 -0.31 -3.19
CA GLU A 58 13.71 1.10 -2.98
C GLU A 58 12.65 1.54 -3.97
N ILE A 59 11.66 2.30 -3.49
CA ILE A 59 10.55 2.79 -4.28
C ILE A 59 10.42 4.30 -4.03
N GLU A 60 10.38 5.06 -5.12
CA GLU A 60 10.20 6.50 -5.06
C GLU A 60 8.80 6.88 -5.52
N TYR A 61 8.22 7.83 -4.79
CA TYR A 61 6.92 8.42 -5.10
C TYR A 61 6.98 9.93 -5.04
N GLU A 62 6.07 10.56 -5.77
CA GLU A 62 5.70 11.95 -5.61
C GLU A 62 4.27 12.01 -5.11
N LEU A 63 4.01 12.86 -4.14
CA LEU A 63 2.67 13.12 -3.65
C LEU A 63 2.51 14.61 -3.31
N ARG A 64 1.27 15.06 -3.19
CA ARG A 64 0.97 16.40 -2.71
C ARG A 64 0.37 16.34 -1.33
N TRP A 65 1.04 17.02 -0.40
CA TRP A 65 0.46 17.33 0.88
C TRP A 65 -0.18 18.72 0.79
N GLN A 66 -1.51 18.75 0.80
CA GLN A 66 -2.26 19.98 0.52
C GLN A 66 -1.83 20.61 -0.82
N LEU A 67 -1.08 21.71 -0.80
CA LEU A 67 -0.59 22.41 -2.00
C LEU A 67 0.89 22.15 -2.29
N PHE A 68 1.61 21.50 -1.39
CA PHE A 68 3.06 21.32 -1.51
C PHE A 68 3.39 19.96 -2.14
N PRO A 69 4.16 19.94 -3.24
CA PRO A 69 4.69 18.71 -3.77
C PRO A 69 5.75 18.15 -2.81
N MET A 70 5.74 16.84 -2.63
CA MET A 70 6.62 16.15 -1.72
C MET A 70 7.15 14.88 -2.39
N ARG A 71 8.45 14.65 -2.27
CA ARG A 71 9.07 13.38 -2.64
C ARG A 71 9.13 12.46 -1.43
N TRP A 72 8.85 11.21 -1.69
CA TRP A 72 8.91 10.16 -0.70
C TRP A 72 9.73 9.01 -1.27
N ARG A 73 10.65 8.47 -0.48
CA ARG A 73 11.37 7.24 -0.83
C ARG A 73 11.30 6.27 0.33
N SER A 74 10.83 5.06 0.02
CA SER A 74 10.79 3.93 0.94
C SER A 74 11.77 2.85 0.52
N ARG A 75 12.18 2.04 1.48
CA ARG A 75 12.90 0.78 1.26
C ARG A 75 12.12 -0.36 1.91
N ILE A 76 12.03 -1.49 1.24
CA ILE A 76 11.46 -2.71 1.80
C ILE A 76 12.44 -3.28 2.82
N ALA A 77 12.10 -3.17 4.10
CA ALA A 77 12.94 -3.56 5.23
C ALA A 77 12.71 -5.01 5.65
N GLU A 78 11.50 -5.54 5.43
CA GLU A 78 11.14 -6.93 5.69
C GLU A 78 10.34 -7.49 4.52
N TYR A 79 10.50 -8.77 4.23
CA TYR A 79 9.75 -9.44 3.17
C TYR A 79 9.69 -10.95 3.41
N GLU A 80 8.48 -11.49 3.59
CA GLU A 80 8.17 -12.90 3.67
C GLU A 80 7.03 -13.21 2.69
N PRO A 81 7.30 -13.93 1.57
CA PRO A 81 6.32 -14.17 0.52
C PRO A 81 5.01 -14.78 1.02
N GLY A 82 3.90 -14.14 0.68
CA GLY A 82 2.57 -14.61 1.08
C GLY A 82 2.19 -14.37 2.55
N VAL A 83 3.10 -13.82 3.35
CA VAL A 83 2.89 -13.59 4.79
C VAL A 83 2.92 -12.11 5.12
N MET A 84 4.02 -11.42 4.76
CA MET A 84 4.17 -10.03 5.12
C MET A 84 5.25 -9.31 4.32
N PHE A 85 5.17 -8.00 4.30
CA PHE A 85 6.31 -7.13 4.01
C PHE A 85 6.19 -5.83 4.80
N ALA A 86 7.32 -5.14 4.98
CA ALA A 86 7.34 -3.84 5.61
C ALA A 86 8.22 -2.88 4.82
N ASP A 87 7.79 -1.63 4.75
CA ASP A 87 8.56 -0.53 4.19
C ASP A 87 8.92 0.49 5.27
N GLU A 88 10.15 0.99 5.17
CA GLU A 88 10.63 2.10 5.97
C GLU A 88 10.88 3.33 5.09
N MET A 89 10.58 4.51 5.60
CA MET A 89 10.85 5.76 4.89
C MET A 89 12.34 6.12 4.98
N LEU A 90 12.95 6.34 3.83
CA LEU A 90 14.31 6.90 3.73
C LEU A 90 14.29 8.42 3.53
N VAL A 91 13.31 8.91 2.79
CA VAL A 91 13.09 10.36 2.54
C VAL A 91 11.61 10.65 2.65
N GLY A 92 11.24 11.64 3.43
CA GLY A 92 9.84 12.03 3.63
C GLY A 92 9.66 13.01 4.79
N PRO A 93 8.42 13.31 5.17
CA PRO A 93 8.09 14.37 6.13
C PRO A 93 8.15 13.94 7.60
N TYR A 94 8.29 12.66 7.87
CA TYR A 94 8.34 12.11 9.23
C TYR A 94 9.79 11.98 9.71
N THR A 95 9.99 11.93 11.01
CA THR A 95 11.30 11.55 11.58
C THR A 95 11.50 10.04 11.50
N ARG A 96 10.41 9.29 11.65
CA ARG A 96 10.35 7.85 11.44
C ARG A 96 9.03 7.48 10.81
N TRP A 97 9.06 6.52 9.90
CA TRP A 97 7.89 5.86 9.35
C TRP A 97 8.26 4.43 9.04
N TYR A 98 7.50 3.50 9.59
CA TYR A 98 7.64 2.07 9.36
C TYR A 98 6.26 1.47 9.17
N HIS A 99 6.00 0.92 8.00
CA HIS A 99 4.69 0.41 7.63
C HIS A 99 4.78 -1.07 7.32
N ARG A 100 4.07 -1.89 8.11
CA ARG A 100 4.03 -3.34 7.98
C ARG A 100 2.67 -3.79 7.48
N HIS A 101 2.69 -4.67 6.47
CA HIS A 101 1.53 -5.32 5.91
C HIS A 101 1.59 -6.81 6.25
N HIS A 102 0.61 -7.32 6.97
CA HIS A 102 0.44 -8.73 7.25
C HIS A 102 -0.77 -9.28 6.51
N PHE A 103 -0.63 -10.51 5.97
CA PHE A 103 -1.66 -11.22 5.22
C PHE A 103 -1.86 -12.61 5.81
N ARG A 104 -3.10 -13.02 6.00
CA ARG A 104 -3.45 -14.32 6.52
C ARG A 104 -4.76 -14.82 5.90
N GLU A 105 -4.80 -16.07 5.44
CA GLU A 105 -6.04 -16.68 4.98
C GLU A 105 -7.03 -16.84 6.13
N VAL A 106 -8.29 -16.45 5.88
CA VAL A 106 -9.40 -16.57 6.81
C VAL A 106 -10.66 -17.01 6.08
N ALA A 107 -11.70 -17.37 6.82
CA ALA A 107 -13.01 -17.61 6.22
C ALA A 107 -13.49 -16.35 5.49
N GLY A 108 -13.75 -16.48 4.20
CA GLY A 108 -14.22 -15.36 3.35
C GLY A 108 -13.13 -14.62 2.59
N GLY A 109 -11.83 -14.96 2.74
CA GLY A 109 -10.77 -14.35 1.96
C GLY A 109 -9.44 -14.23 2.70
N VAL A 110 -8.82 -13.06 2.63
CA VAL A 110 -7.54 -12.75 3.26
C VAL A 110 -7.72 -11.63 4.26
N GLU A 111 -7.39 -11.89 5.51
CA GLU A 111 -7.23 -10.83 6.50
C GLU A 111 -5.93 -10.08 6.21
N MET A 112 -6.04 -8.78 5.99
CA MET A 112 -4.92 -7.87 5.87
C MET A 112 -4.88 -6.93 7.09
N VAL A 113 -3.71 -6.82 7.69
CA VAL A 113 -3.46 -5.91 8.81
C VAL A 113 -2.32 -4.97 8.44
N ASP A 114 -2.65 -3.69 8.36
CA ASP A 114 -1.69 -2.60 8.20
C ASP A 114 -1.33 -2.04 9.57
N THR A 115 -0.04 -1.99 9.89
CA THR A 115 0.47 -1.36 11.10
C THR A 115 1.50 -0.31 10.72
N VAL A 116 1.22 0.95 11.02
CA VAL A 116 2.12 2.08 10.75
C VAL A 116 2.63 2.63 12.06
N GLU A 117 3.93 2.54 12.27
CA GLU A 117 4.65 3.21 13.35
C GLU A 117 5.27 4.49 12.79
N TYR A 118 4.98 5.65 13.38
CA TYR A 118 5.51 6.91 12.88
C TYR A 118 5.81 7.93 13.97
N GLU A 119 6.78 8.79 13.68
CA GLU A 119 7.19 9.90 14.53
C GLU A 119 7.21 11.19 13.72
N LEU A 120 6.76 12.27 14.36
CA LEU A 120 6.74 13.59 13.74
C LEU A 120 7.95 14.43 14.16
N PRO A 121 8.47 15.25 13.23
CA PRO A 121 9.47 16.26 13.60
C PRO A 121 8.89 17.29 14.58
N PHE A 122 9.77 18.10 15.15
CA PHE A 122 9.42 19.23 16.04
C PHE A 122 8.91 18.87 17.45
N GLY A 123 9.16 17.68 17.96
CA GLY A 123 8.93 17.31 19.37
C GLY A 123 7.54 17.67 19.91
N PRO A 124 7.40 18.51 20.98
CA PRO A 124 6.10 18.85 21.55
C PRO A 124 5.13 19.54 20.58
N LEU A 125 5.64 20.42 19.69
CA LEU A 125 4.85 21.09 18.67
C LEU A 125 4.32 20.09 17.62
N GLY A 126 5.12 19.09 17.24
CA GLY A 126 4.70 18.00 16.39
C GLY A 126 3.56 17.19 17.02
N ARG A 127 3.58 16.96 18.33
CA ARG A 127 2.49 16.26 19.02
C ARG A 127 1.16 17.02 18.97
N VAL A 128 1.18 18.33 19.11
CA VAL A 128 -0.03 19.15 18.99
C VAL A 128 -0.57 19.12 17.56
N ALA A 129 0.30 19.28 16.55
CA ALA A 129 -0.08 19.16 15.15
C ALA A 129 -0.64 17.76 14.82
N HIS A 130 -0.05 16.69 15.40
CA HIS A 130 -0.55 15.33 15.26
C HIS A 130 -1.99 15.18 15.77
N ALA A 131 -2.28 15.64 16.97
CA ALA A 131 -3.59 15.45 17.60
C ALA A 131 -4.75 16.04 16.78
N GLY A 132 -4.51 17.10 16.01
CA GLY A 132 -5.55 17.79 15.24
C GLY A 132 -5.60 17.44 13.75
N LEU A 133 -4.46 17.39 13.09
CA LEU A 133 -4.39 17.36 11.62
C LEU A 133 -3.88 16.03 11.06
N ILE A 134 -2.70 15.60 11.53
CA ILE A 134 -2.00 14.46 10.92
C ILE A 134 -2.80 13.17 11.08
N ARG A 135 -3.31 12.91 12.28
CA ARG A 135 -4.10 11.71 12.55
C ARG A 135 -5.33 11.63 11.66
N ARG A 136 -6.11 12.72 11.56
CA ARG A 136 -7.30 12.77 10.71
C ARG A 136 -6.97 12.52 9.24
N GLN A 137 -5.85 13.06 8.79
CA GLN A 137 -5.42 12.85 7.41
C GLN A 137 -5.01 11.40 7.16
N LEU A 138 -4.25 10.78 8.06
CA LEU A 138 -3.91 9.36 7.96
C LEU A 138 -5.17 8.48 8.00
N ASP A 139 -6.08 8.76 8.94
CA ASP A 139 -7.36 8.06 9.01
C ASP A 139 -8.11 8.14 7.66
N SER A 140 -8.24 9.32 7.07
CA SER A 140 -8.90 9.51 5.76
C SER A 140 -8.21 8.77 4.62
N ILE A 141 -6.88 8.71 4.61
CA ILE A 141 -6.09 7.98 3.59
C ILE A 141 -6.35 6.48 3.70
N PHE A 142 -6.27 5.93 4.90
CA PHE A 142 -6.48 4.50 5.12
C PHE A 142 -7.93 4.07 4.96
N ASP A 143 -8.89 4.92 5.31
CA ASP A 143 -10.31 4.65 5.06
C ASP A 143 -10.60 4.61 3.55
N TYR A 144 -10.09 5.56 2.78
CA TYR A 144 -10.18 5.53 1.32
C TYR A 144 -9.55 4.26 0.75
N ARG A 145 -8.32 3.90 1.19
CA ARG A 145 -7.63 2.68 0.76
C ARG A 145 -8.49 1.45 1.00
N ARG A 146 -9.05 1.33 2.20
CA ARG A 146 -9.94 0.21 2.57
C ARG A 146 -11.13 0.08 1.63
N GLU A 147 -11.79 1.20 1.30
CA GLU A 147 -12.92 1.22 0.39
C GLU A 147 -12.52 0.81 -1.03
N MET A 148 -11.43 1.35 -1.54
CA MET A 148 -10.93 1.02 -2.88
C MET A 148 -10.53 -0.45 -2.99
N VAL A 149 -9.82 -0.99 -2.02
CA VAL A 149 -9.46 -2.43 -1.97
C VAL A 149 -10.72 -3.29 -1.93
N ALA A 150 -11.72 -2.93 -1.12
CA ALA A 150 -12.98 -3.65 -1.07
C ALA A 150 -13.70 -3.66 -2.43
N GLN A 151 -13.74 -2.53 -3.14
CA GLN A 151 -14.33 -2.43 -4.47
C GLN A 151 -13.58 -3.27 -5.52
N LEU A 152 -12.24 -3.19 -5.55
CA LEU A 152 -11.39 -3.90 -6.51
C LEU A 152 -11.51 -5.42 -6.37
N PHE A 153 -11.65 -5.91 -5.17
CA PHE A 153 -11.73 -7.34 -4.89
C PHE A 153 -13.16 -7.89 -4.81
N ALA A 154 -14.18 -7.03 -4.72
CA ALA A 154 -15.59 -7.45 -4.84
C ALA A 154 -15.95 -7.98 -6.23
N VAL A 155 -15.22 -7.55 -7.28
CA VAL A 155 -15.45 -8.01 -8.65
C VAL A 155 -14.71 -9.33 -8.87
N PRO A 156 -15.41 -10.44 -9.18
CA PRO A 156 -14.73 -11.69 -9.52
C PRO A 156 -13.84 -11.49 -10.75
N PRO A 157 -12.69 -12.19 -10.83
CA PRO A 157 -11.80 -12.11 -11.98
C PRO A 157 -12.58 -12.49 -13.23
N GLN A 158 -12.65 -11.60 -14.21
CA GLN A 158 -13.23 -11.96 -15.51
C GLN A 158 -12.37 -13.08 -16.11
N PRO A 159 -12.98 -14.16 -16.61
CA PRO A 159 -12.23 -15.19 -17.30
C PRO A 159 -11.50 -14.52 -18.47
N SER A 160 -10.18 -14.70 -18.53
CA SER A 160 -9.38 -14.23 -19.66
C SER A 160 -10.05 -14.70 -20.95
N ARG A 161 -10.32 -13.78 -21.88
CA ARG A 161 -10.69 -14.11 -23.24
C ARG A 161 -9.48 -14.78 -23.89
N ALA A 162 -9.24 -16.05 -23.56
CA ALA A 162 -8.30 -16.88 -24.26
C ALA A 162 -8.89 -17.20 -25.65
N ALA A 163 -8.28 -16.59 -26.65
CA ALA A 163 -8.17 -17.04 -28.02
C ALA A 163 -9.21 -18.07 -28.49
N SER A 164 -10.35 -17.61 -28.97
CA SER A 164 -11.14 -18.35 -29.98
C SER A 164 -10.69 -17.90 -31.35
N SER A 165 -9.51 -18.34 -31.78
CA SER A 165 -9.06 -18.25 -33.16
C SER A 165 -8.26 -19.50 -33.51
N SER A 166 -8.97 -20.60 -33.71
CA SER A 166 -8.43 -21.73 -34.47
C SER A 166 -9.58 -22.65 -34.87
N SER A 167 -10.06 -22.52 -36.08
CA SER A 167 -10.39 -23.62 -36.99
C SER A 167 -11.38 -23.17 -38.05
N ARG A 168 -10.90 -22.59 -39.10
CA ARG A 168 -11.56 -22.70 -40.40
C ARG A 168 -10.46 -22.70 -41.46
N PHE A 169 -9.86 -23.84 -41.65
CA PHE A 169 -9.25 -24.26 -42.92
C PHE A 169 -9.18 -25.78 -42.91
N ALA A 170 -10.18 -26.40 -43.45
CA ALA A 170 -10.05 -27.70 -44.05
C ALA A 170 -11.23 -27.90 -45.00
N SER A 171 -10.89 -28.23 -46.23
CA SER A 171 -11.66 -28.96 -47.24
C SER A 171 -12.29 -28.12 -48.31
N SER A 172 -11.59 -28.12 -49.43
CA SER A 172 -12.20 -28.36 -50.74
C SER A 172 -11.19 -29.04 -51.65
N SER A 173 -11.54 -30.27 -52.00
CA SER A 173 -11.28 -31.16 -53.14
C SER A 173 -9.93 -31.75 -53.30
#